data_af9a2ebde25c5cc6ff6dd881a4fbb571
#
_entry.id   af9a2ebde25c5cc6ff6dd881a4fbb571
#
_cell.length_a   1.000
_cell.length_b   1.000
_cell.length_c   1.000
_cell.angle_alpha   90.00
_cell.angle_beta   90.00
_cell.angle_gamma   90.00
#
_symmetry.space_group_name_H-M   'P 1'
#
loop_
_entity.id
_entity.type
_entity.pdbx_description
1 polymer ?
#
loop_
_entity_poly.entity_id
_entity_poly.type
_entity_poly.pdbx_seq_one_letter_code
_entity_poly.pdbx_strand_id
1 'polypeptide(L)'
;RPWYDIDAQLAVVNGVASPHFKMDTDFNGLLLGVDAAAPLIGRLEEKYPLLAIVESPIPQDDVAGNALLRSKIRSPIAMHIGSPPVMTAIREGVCNGFVLGGGARRVVEDGVLCEKAKMPFWLQMVGTGLTTTFAAHLGGVLKEARWPAIPCINIYSHTLLKEFEVVGGCMAVPQAPGLGVELDWEAIDGFRVDPDFKKPPVRQIHAIQWPDGRETFYPSGSYRGDFLDGKMTGFLPGISLDVRLDDGSDAFDREYGERFPEREV
;
A
#
# COMPACT_ATOMS: atom_id res chain seq x y z
N ARG A 1 -8.30 -2.04 5.05
CA ARG A 1 -8.38 -1.15 6.22
C ARG A 1 -9.55 -1.57 7.11
N PRO A 2 -9.51 -1.36 8.45
CA PRO A 2 -10.57 -1.81 9.37
C PRO A 2 -11.96 -1.22 9.09
N TRP A 3 -11.99 -0.05 8.48
CA TRP A 3 -13.21 0.69 8.11
C TRP A 3 -13.69 0.43 6.68
N TYR A 4 -13.25 -0.66 6.09
CA TYR A 4 -13.78 -1.17 4.81
C TYR A 4 -14.16 -2.63 4.94
N ASP A 5 -15.25 -3.00 4.29
CA ASP A 5 -15.64 -4.39 4.09
C ASP A 5 -14.72 -5.04 3.06
N ILE A 6 -13.68 -5.73 3.53
CA ILE A 6 -12.69 -6.36 2.66
C ILE A 6 -13.30 -7.50 1.83
N ASP A 7 -14.30 -8.19 2.36
CA ASP A 7 -14.98 -9.27 1.64
C ASP A 7 -15.76 -8.70 0.45
N ALA A 8 -16.49 -7.59 0.66
CA ALA A 8 -17.19 -6.91 -0.42
C ALA A 8 -16.23 -6.36 -1.47
N GLN A 9 -15.09 -5.77 -1.07
CA GLN A 9 -14.08 -5.28 -2.02
C GLN A 9 -13.50 -6.42 -2.87
N LEU A 10 -13.11 -7.52 -2.25
CA LEU A 10 -12.59 -8.68 -2.96
C LEU A 10 -13.62 -9.34 -3.86
N ALA A 11 -14.89 -9.35 -3.46
CA ALA A 11 -15.99 -9.86 -4.28
C ALA A 11 -16.14 -9.07 -5.59
N VAL A 12 -16.07 -7.74 -5.53
CA VAL A 12 -16.13 -6.89 -6.72
C VAL A 12 -14.95 -7.17 -7.65
N VAL A 13 -13.73 -7.19 -7.12
CA VAL A 13 -12.53 -7.47 -7.93
C VAL A 13 -12.62 -8.87 -8.56
N ASN A 14 -13.00 -9.88 -7.76
CA ASN A 14 -13.12 -11.25 -8.25
C ASN A 14 -14.20 -11.41 -9.33
N GLY A 15 -15.24 -10.57 -9.31
CA GLY A 15 -16.32 -10.60 -10.30
C GLY A 15 -15.92 -10.04 -11.66
N VAL A 16 -14.88 -9.19 -11.75
CA VAL A 16 -14.45 -8.53 -12.99
C VAL A 16 -13.05 -8.94 -13.44
N ALA A 17 -12.24 -9.50 -12.56
CA ALA A 17 -10.87 -9.89 -12.86
C ALA A 17 -10.80 -11.12 -13.77
N SER A 18 -9.76 -11.16 -14.63
CA SER A 18 -9.49 -12.37 -15.41
C SER A 18 -9.11 -13.55 -14.50
N PRO A 19 -9.32 -14.82 -14.93
CA PRO A 19 -8.96 -15.99 -14.12
C PRO A 19 -7.48 -16.08 -13.72
N HIS A 20 -6.61 -15.37 -14.45
CA HIS A 20 -5.18 -15.35 -14.20
C HIS A 20 -4.72 -14.17 -13.34
N PHE A 21 -5.64 -13.23 -13.04
CA PHE A 21 -5.33 -12.08 -12.21
C PHE A 21 -4.97 -12.51 -10.79
N LYS A 22 -3.91 -11.92 -10.26
CA LYS A 22 -3.46 -12.13 -8.89
C LYS A 22 -3.35 -10.78 -8.20
N MET A 23 -3.62 -10.76 -6.91
CA MET A 23 -3.69 -9.54 -6.12
C MET A 23 -2.91 -9.69 -4.82
N ASP A 24 -2.20 -8.64 -4.47
CA ASP A 24 -1.60 -8.47 -3.15
C ASP A 24 -2.55 -7.66 -2.27
N THR A 25 -2.60 -8.00 -0.98
CA THR A 25 -3.43 -7.30 0.00
C THR A 25 -2.57 -6.82 1.15
N ASP A 26 -2.40 -5.49 1.25
CA ASP A 26 -1.68 -4.87 2.36
C ASP A 26 -2.63 -4.51 3.51
N PHE A 27 -2.44 -5.15 4.64
CA PHE A 27 -3.18 -4.87 5.86
C PHE A 27 -2.53 -3.78 6.73
N ASN A 28 -1.29 -3.38 6.44
CA ASN A 28 -0.56 -2.34 7.19
C ASN A 28 -0.48 -2.60 8.71
N GLY A 29 -0.36 -3.84 9.13
CA GLY A 29 -0.31 -4.25 10.53
C GLY A 29 -1.67 -4.21 11.25
N LEU A 30 -2.76 -3.92 10.55
CA LEU A 30 -4.04 -3.59 11.17
C LEU A 30 -4.89 -4.80 11.56
N LEU A 31 -4.44 -6.03 11.31
CA LEU A 31 -5.10 -7.21 11.89
C LEU A 31 -4.66 -7.48 13.32
N LEU A 32 -3.72 -6.70 13.84
CA LEU A 32 -3.26 -6.59 15.22
C LEU A 32 -2.60 -7.86 15.80
N GLY A 33 -3.18 -9.04 15.59
CA GLY A 33 -2.66 -10.29 16.14
C GLY A 33 -3.08 -11.51 15.33
N VAL A 34 -2.46 -12.65 15.64
CA VAL A 34 -2.66 -13.92 14.90
C VAL A 34 -4.10 -14.43 15.00
N ASP A 35 -4.73 -14.25 16.14
CA ASP A 35 -6.10 -14.71 16.45
C ASP A 35 -7.15 -14.03 15.58
N ALA A 36 -6.92 -12.76 15.22
CA ALA A 36 -7.78 -12.05 14.28
C ALA A 36 -7.36 -12.32 12.82
N ALA A 37 -6.05 -12.33 12.55
CA ALA A 37 -5.50 -12.44 11.21
C ALA A 37 -5.72 -13.82 10.57
N ALA A 38 -5.41 -14.90 11.27
CA ALA A 38 -5.45 -16.24 10.70
C ALA A 38 -6.86 -16.66 10.25
N PRO A 39 -7.94 -16.51 11.03
CA PRO A 39 -9.27 -16.87 10.56
C PRO A 39 -9.82 -15.94 9.47
N LEU A 40 -9.45 -14.64 9.47
CA LEU A 40 -9.86 -13.72 8.42
C LEU A 40 -9.19 -14.08 7.10
N ILE A 41 -7.86 -14.16 7.10
CA ILE A 41 -7.10 -14.47 5.87
C ILE A 41 -7.49 -15.86 5.34
N GLY A 42 -7.63 -16.87 6.23
CA GLY A 42 -8.04 -18.21 5.81
C GLY A 42 -9.39 -18.23 5.07
N ARG A 43 -10.39 -17.49 5.54
CA ARG A 43 -11.68 -17.35 4.83
C ARG A 43 -11.52 -16.65 3.48
N LEU A 44 -10.69 -15.59 3.43
CA LEU A 44 -10.45 -14.87 2.17
C LEU A 44 -9.73 -15.73 1.14
N GLU A 45 -8.75 -16.53 1.56
CA GLU A 45 -8.02 -17.49 0.71
C GLU A 45 -8.92 -18.60 0.15
N GLU A 46 -9.91 -19.05 0.92
CA GLU A 46 -10.88 -20.06 0.47
C GLU A 46 -11.84 -19.48 -0.55
N LYS A 47 -12.29 -18.24 -0.33
CA LYS A 47 -13.31 -17.60 -1.14
C LYS A 47 -12.75 -16.95 -2.40
N TYR A 48 -11.52 -16.41 -2.35
CA TYR A 48 -10.93 -15.61 -3.41
C TYR A 48 -9.57 -16.15 -3.89
N PRO A 49 -9.57 -17.00 -4.93
CA PRO A 49 -8.32 -17.58 -5.48
C PRO A 49 -7.37 -16.53 -6.08
N LEU A 50 -7.84 -15.30 -6.27
CA LEU A 50 -7.02 -14.19 -6.75
C LEU A 50 -6.05 -13.66 -5.67
N LEU A 51 -6.30 -13.87 -4.38
CA LEU A 51 -5.42 -13.46 -3.30
C LEU A 51 -4.09 -14.24 -3.38
N ALA A 52 -3.01 -13.54 -3.68
CA ALA A 52 -1.71 -14.15 -3.97
C ALA A 52 -0.69 -13.92 -2.85
N ILE A 53 -0.63 -12.71 -2.31
CA ILE A 53 0.31 -12.31 -1.27
C ILE A 53 -0.43 -11.47 -0.24
N VAL A 54 -0.01 -11.57 1.01
CA VAL A 54 -0.50 -10.74 2.12
C VAL A 54 0.66 -9.90 2.62
N GLU A 55 0.55 -8.57 2.50
CA GLU A 55 1.56 -7.64 2.99
C GLU A 55 1.22 -7.19 4.40
N SER A 56 2.21 -7.28 5.31
CA SER A 56 2.15 -6.74 6.67
C SER A 56 0.82 -7.02 7.39
N PRO A 57 0.37 -8.27 7.52
CA PRO A 57 -0.95 -8.56 8.09
C PRO A 57 -1.10 -8.10 9.54
N ILE A 58 -0.10 -8.32 10.37
CA ILE A 58 -0.02 -7.88 11.76
C ILE A 58 1.21 -6.98 11.96
N PRO A 59 1.40 -6.32 13.11
CA PRO A 59 2.59 -5.51 13.36
C PRO A 59 3.88 -6.27 13.03
N GLN A 60 4.76 -5.64 12.25
CA GLN A 60 5.96 -6.32 11.73
C GLN A 60 6.99 -6.66 12.82
N ASP A 61 6.98 -5.94 13.93
CA ASP A 61 7.82 -6.16 15.11
C ASP A 61 7.34 -7.32 16.00
N ASP A 62 6.12 -7.81 15.80
CA ASP A 62 5.65 -9.06 16.42
C ASP A 62 6.26 -10.29 15.72
N VAL A 63 7.52 -10.57 16.07
CA VAL A 63 8.30 -11.66 15.47
C VAL A 63 7.63 -13.02 15.64
N ALA A 64 7.21 -13.32 16.88
CA ALA A 64 6.59 -14.61 17.20
C ALA A 64 5.22 -14.76 16.53
N GLY A 65 4.42 -13.70 16.54
CA GLY A 65 3.12 -13.67 15.88
C GLY A 65 3.23 -13.87 14.36
N ASN A 66 4.15 -13.16 13.70
CA ASN A 66 4.34 -13.30 12.25
C ASN A 66 4.84 -14.70 11.86
N ALA A 67 5.78 -15.30 12.62
CA ALA A 67 6.24 -16.67 12.40
C ALA A 67 5.10 -17.69 12.57
N LEU A 68 4.26 -17.50 13.60
CA LEU A 68 3.08 -18.34 13.82
C LEU A 68 2.03 -18.14 12.73
N LEU A 69 1.71 -16.90 12.36
CA LEU A 69 0.74 -16.60 11.30
C LEU A 69 1.14 -17.24 9.98
N ARG A 70 2.41 -17.12 9.60
CA ARG A 70 2.96 -17.74 8.39
C ARG A 70 2.72 -19.26 8.34
N SER A 71 2.70 -19.93 9.48
CA SER A 71 2.41 -21.37 9.55
C SER A 71 0.93 -21.72 9.42
N LYS A 72 0.02 -20.74 9.57
CA LYS A 72 -1.43 -20.94 9.61
C LYS A 72 -2.15 -20.53 8.32
N ILE A 73 -1.54 -19.73 7.47
CA ILE A 73 -2.11 -19.27 6.21
C ILE A 73 -1.35 -19.84 5.01
N ARG A 74 -2.01 -19.88 3.85
CA ARG A 74 -1.42 -20.41 2.61
C ARG A 74 -0.68 -19.33 1.82
N SER A 75 -1.22 -18.12 1.82
CA SER A 75 -0.65 -16.98 1.10
C SER A 75 0.71 -16.59 1.68
N PRO A 76 1.73 -16.37 0.84
CA PRO A 76 2.99 -15.82 1.27
C PRO A 76 2.81 -14.48 2.01
N ILE A 77 3.57 -14.28 3.07
CA ILE A 77 3.65 -13.00 3.78
C ILE A 77 4.80 -12.19 3.20
N ALA A 78 4.52 -10.94 2.77
CA ALA A 78 5.51 -9.94 2.44
C ALA A 78 5.67 -8.94 3.60
N MET A 79 6.90 -8.50 3.86
CA MET A 79 7.18 -7.50 4.91
C MET A 79 8.19 -6.47 4.41
N HIS A 80 8.03 -5.22 4.84
CA HIS A 80 9.05 -4.20 4.56
C HIS A 80 10.38 -4.60 5.18
N ILE A 81 11.45 -4.59 4.39
CA ILE A 81 12.77 -4.99 4.87
C ILE A 81 13.27 -4.00 5.94
N GLY A 82 13.79 -4.55 7.05
CA GLY A 82 14.36 -3.78 8.15
C GLY A 82 13.46 -3.67 9.38
N SER A 83 12.21 -4.11 9.32
CA SER A 83 11.35 -4.23 10.48
C SER A 83 10.64 -5.60 10.47
N PRO A 84 11.00 -6.52 11.39
CA PRO A 84 12.12 -6.46 12.34
C PRO A 84 13.48 -6.39 11.62
N PRO A 85 14.62 -6.30 12.34
CA PRO A 85 15.94 -6.36 11.71
C PRO A 85 16.04 -7.56 10.77
N VAL A 86 16.57 -7.35 9.58
CA VAL A 86 16.50 -8.31 8.47
C VAL A 86 17.05 -9.71 8.84
N MET A 87 18.13 -9.76 9.61
CA MET A 87 18.69 -11.05 10.05
C MET A 87 17.76 -11.77 11.04
N THR A 88 17.00 -11.02 11.85
CA THR A 88 15.95 -11.58 12.71
C THR A 88 14.81 -12.12 11.86
N ALA A 89 14.33 -11.35 10.88
CA ALA A 89 13.28 -11.77 9.99
C ALA A 89 13.61 -13.08 9.26
N ILE A 90 14.84 -13.20 8.76
CA ILE A 90 15.31 -14.40 8.06
C ILE A 90 15.43 -15.59 9.03
N ARG A 91 16.09 -15.40 10.18
CA ARG A 91 16.37 -16.47 11.14
C ARG A 91 15.08 -17.03 11.76
N GLU A 92 14.16 -16.15 12.14
CA GLU A 92 12.90 -16.54 12.79
C GLU A 92 11.81 -16.91 11.77
N GLY A 93 12.06 -16.69 10.48
CA GLY A 93 11.14 -17.09 9.41
C GLY A 93 9.80 -16.37 9.45
N VAL A 94 9.80 -15.07 9.72
CA VAL A 94 8.59 -14.27 9.93
C VAL A 94 7.81 -13.97 8.65
N CYS A 95 8.46 -14.05 7.48
CA CYS A 95 7.85 -13.77 6.17
C CYS A 95 8.37 -14.72 5.09
N ASN A 96 7.77 -14.66 3.92
CA ASN A 96 8.17 -15.42 2.73
C ASN A 96 9.03 -14.60 1.77
N GLY A 97 8.99 -13.28 1.89
CA GLY A 97 9.74 -12.35 1.06
C GLY A 97 9.59 -10.93 1.56
N PHE A 98 10.25 -10.01 0.86
CA PHE A 98 10.37 -8.63 1.32
C PHE A 98 9.79 -7.61 0.35
N VAL A 99 9.49 -6.44 0.90
CA VAL A 99 9.18 -5.21 0.18
C VAL A 99 10.42 -4.33 0.26
N LEU A 100 11.05 -4.03 -0.87
CA LEU A 100 12.25 -3.22 -0.96
C LEU A 100 11.95 -1.85 -1.57
N GLY A 101 12.51 -0.82 -0.97
CA GLY A 101 12.41 0.54 -1.49
C GLY A 101 13.54 1.44 -0.96
N GLY A 102 13.60 2.66 -1.49
CA GLY A 102 14.59 3.65 -1.10
C GLY A 102 15.63 3.95 -2.19
N GLY A 103 16.79 4.48 -1.79
CA GLY A 103 17.85 4.84 -2.75
C GLY A 103 18.57 3.63 -3.32
N ALA A 104 19.22 3.81 -4.48
CA ALA A 104 19.91 2.77 -5.24
C ALA A 104 20.82 1.88 -4.39
N ARG A 105 21.67 2.49 -3.59
CA ARG A 105 22.64 1.77 -2.76
C ARG A 105 21.92 0.77 -1.83
N ARG A 106 20.92 1.27 -1.10
CA ARG A 106 20.17 0.44 -0.15
C ARG A 106 19.46 -0.72 -0.85
N VAL A 107 18.77 -0.44 -1.96
CA VAL A 107 18.05 -1.47 -2.71
C VAL A 107 19.00 -2.56 -3.25
N VAL A 108 20.21 -2.17 -3.72
CA VAL A 108 21.21 -3.14 -4.18
C VAL A 108 21.76 -3.98 -3.01
N GLU A 109 22.12 -3.37 -1.88
CA GLU A 109 22.62 -4.06 -0.69
C GLU A 109 21.56 -5.06 -0.17
N ASP A 110 20.31 -4.63 -0.03
CA ASP A 110 19.18 -5.46 0.43
C ASP A 110 18.86 -6.56 -0.58
N GLY A 111 18.89 -6.25 -1.89
CA GLY A 111 18.66 -7.24 -2.95
C GLY A 111 19.70 -8.35 -3.00
N VAL A 112 20.99 -8.02 -2.77
CA VAL A 112 22.08 -9.01 -2.64
C VAL A 112 21.87 -9.88 -1.39
N LEU A 113 21.40 -9.29 -0.30
CA LEU A 113 21.09 -10.06 0.91
C LEU A 113 19.93 -11.01 0.68
N CYS A 114 18.87 -10.56 0.00
CA CYS A 114 17.75 -11.41 -0.41
C CYS A 114 18.19 -12.57 -1.31
N GLU A 115 19.12 -12.32 -2.26
CA GLU A 115 19.71 -13.38 -3.11
C GLU A 115 20.41 -14.46 -2.27
N LYS A 116 21.22 -14.07 -1.30
CA LYS A 116 21.90 -15.00 -0.39
C LYS A 116 20.92 -15.81 0.48
N ALA A 117 19.83 -15.16 0.90
CA ALA A 117 18.77 -15.77 1.68
C ALA A 117 17.78 -16.59 0.83
N LYS A 118 17.83 -16.48 -0.50
CA LYS A 118 16.88 -17.05 -1.46
C LYS A 118 15.43 -16.62 -1.18
N MET A 119 15.26 -15.37 -0.78
CA MET A 119 13.97 -14.77 -0.47
C MET A 119 13.54 -13.83 -1.60
N PRO A 120 12.36 -14.05 -2.21
CA PRO A 120 11.84 -13.14 -3.23
C PRO A 120 11.48 -11.78 -2.62
N PHE A 121 11.40 -10.77 -3.49
CA PHE A 121 10.90 -9.46 -3.12
C PHE A 121 10.28 -8.76 -4.32
N TRP A 122 9.53 -7.70 -4.05
CA TRP A 122 9.22 -6.68 -5.04
C TRP A 122 9.87 -5.35 -4.70
N LEU A 123 10.00 -4.51 -5.72
CA LEU A 123 10.43 -3.13 -5.59
C LEU A 123 9.19 -2.23 -5.39
N GLN A 124 9.07 -1.63 -4.23
CA GLN A 124 8.07 -0.59 -3.96
C GLN A 124 8.76 0.78 -3.99
N MET A 125 8.89 1.29 -5.21
CA MET A 125 9.54 2.56 -5.48
C MET A 125 8.51 3.54 -6.05
N VAL A 126 7.69 4.08 -5.15
CA VAL A 126 6.59 4.97 -5.51
C VAL A 126 7.13 6.28 -6.09
N GLY A 127 6.68 6.63 -7.30
CA GLY A 127 7.08 7.84 -7.99
C GLY A 127 6.60 7.92 -9.43
N THR A 128 7.06 8.94 -10.13
CA THR A 128 6.75 9.17 -11.55
C THR A 128 7.47 8.17 -12.46
N GLY A 129 7.37 8.37 -13.77
CA GLY A 129 8.04 7.54 -14.77
C GLY A 129 9.55 7.40 -14.57
N LEU A 130 10.22 8.43 -14.04
CA LEU A 130 11.65 8.36 -13.69
C LEU A 130 11.94 7.29 -12.64
N THR A 131 11.17 7.29 -11.56
CA THR A 131 11.32 6.32 -10.47
C THR A 131 10.96 4.91 -10.95
N THR A 132 9.90 4.79 -11.77
CA THR A 132 9.48 3.52 -12.36
C THR A 132 10.55 2.95 -13.28
N THR A 133 11.14 3.77 -14.14
CA THR A 133 12.26 3.35 -15.01
C THR A 133 13.47 2.92 -14.20
N PHE A 134 13.80 3.65 -13.14
CA PHE A 134 14.89 3.26 -12.25
C PHE A 134 14.61 1.91 -11.55
N ALA A 135 13.37 1.69 -11.11
CA ALA A 135 12.96 0.38 -10.57
C ALA A 135 13.08 -0.74 -11.61
N ALA A 136 12.77 -0.47 -12.90
CA ALA A 136 12.93 -1.45 -13.97
C ALA A 136 14.41 -1.85 -14.16
N HIS A 137 15.35 -0.89 -14.12
CA HIS A 137 16.79 -1.20 -14.16
C HIS A 137 17.23 -2.06 -12.98
N LEU A 138 16.80 -1.74 -11.77
CA LEU A 138 17.11 -2.54 -10.58
C LEU A 138 16.49 -3.93 -10.65
N GLY A 139 15.22 -4.04 -11.05
CA GLY A 139 14.54 -5.32 -11.23
C GLY A 139 15.17 -6.20 -12.30
N GLY A 140 15.76 -5.59 -13.35
CA GLY A 140 16.47 -6.32 -14.41
C GLY A 140 17.79 -6.96 -13.97
N VAL A 141 18.39 -6.53 -12.85
CA VAL A 141 19.69 -7.04 -12.38
C VAL A 141 19.62 -7.79 -11.05
N LEU A 142 18.59 -7.57 -10.25
CA LEU A 142 18.43 -8.20 -8.94
C LEU A 142 17.66 -9.52 -9.06
N LYS A 143 18.32 -10.64 -8.88
CA LYS A 143 17.79 -12.00 -9.18
C LYS A 143 16.53 -12.38 -8.40
N GLU A 144 16.39 -11.90 -7.16
CA GLU A 144 15.23 -12.21 -6.32
C GLU A 144 14.09 -11.19 -6.43
N ALA A 145 14.22 -10.18 -7.31
CA ALA A 145 13.12 -9.30 -7.69
C ALA A 145 12.07 -10.06 -8.53
N ARG A 146 11.50 -11.13 -7.96
CA ARG A 146 10.61 -12.07 -8.65
C ARG A 146 9.13 -11.78 -8.46
N TRP A 147 8.79 -10.94 -7.51
CA TRP A 147 7.43 -10.45 -7.33
C TRP A 147 7.21 -9.17 -8.15
N PRO A 148 6.00 -8.95 -8.68
CA PRO A 148 5.72 -7.75 -9.48
C PRO A 148 5.99 -6.46 -8.72
N ALA A 149 6.72 -5.53 -9.33
CA ALA A 149 7.03 -4.24 -8.73
C ALA A 149 5.76 -3.38 -8.52
N ILE A 150 5.76 -2.57 -7.47
CA ILE A 150 4.66 -1.65 -7.12
C ILE A 150 5.17 -0.20 -7.21
N PRO A 151 5.21 0.41 -8.41
CA PRO A 151 5.67 1.78 -8.60
C PRO A 151 4.59 2.82 -8.30
N CYS A 152 3.32 2.41 -8.22
CA CYS A 152 2.15 3.30 -8.07
C CYS A 152 2.10 4.42 -9.13
N ILE A 153 2.61 4.19 -10.33
CA ILE A 153 2.64 5.20 -11.40
C ILE A 153 1.25 5.71 -11.79
N ASN A 154 0.24 4.88 -11.61
CA ASN A 154 -1.16 5.18 -11.90
C ASN A 154 -1.82 6.22 -10.97
N ILE A 155 -1.16 6.61 -9.87
CA ILE A 155 -1.65 7.70 -9.01
C ILE A 155 -1.17 9.09 -9.46
N TYR A 156 -0.27 9.14 -10.44
CA TYR A 156 0.25 10.38 -11.00
C TYR A 156 -0.45 10.72 -12.30
N SER A 157 -0.79 11.99 -12.50
CA SER A 157 -1.44 12.49 -13.71
C SER A 157 -0.49 12.53 -14.93
N HIS A 158 0.82 12.51 -14.69
CA HIS A 158 1.84 12.55 -15.74
C HIS A 158 3.10 11.78 -15.33
N THR A 159 3.76 11.14 -16.30
CA THR A 159 4.99 10.37 -16.05
C THR A 159 6.25 11.22 -15.95
N LEU A 160 6.22 12.47 -16.45
CA LEU A 160 7.34 13.41 -16.65
C LEU A 160 8.36 12.93 -17.68
N LEU A 161 7.98 11.97 -18.52
CA LEU A 161 8.77 11.45 -19.63
C LEU A 161 8.04 11.68 -20.94
N LYS A 162 8.77 11.91 -22.03
CA LYS A 162 8.20 12.02 -23.38
C LYS A 162 7.60 10.69 -23.85
N GLU A 163 8.28 9.60 -23.54
CA GLU A 163 7.81 8.26 -23.85
C GLU A 163 7.82 7.39 -22.59
N PHE A 164 6.73 6.71 -22.34
CA PHE A 164 6.59 5.77 -21.23
C PHE A 164 5.57 4.70 -21.59
N GLU A 165 6.00 3.46 -21.61
CA GLU A 165 5.16 2.37 -22.03
C GLU A 165 5.23 1.18 -21.06
N VAL A 166 4.06 0.63 -20.74
CA VAL A 166 3.89 -0.64 -20.02
C VAL A 166 2.99 -1.54 -20.85
N VAL A 167 3.52 -2.66 -21.30
CA VAL A 167 2.79 -3.62 -22.14
C VAL A 167 2.58 -4.92 -21.38
N GLY A 168 1.34 -5.35 -21.25
CA GLY A 168 1.01 -6.60 -20.55
C GLY A 168 1.51 -6.65 -19.10
N GLY A 169 1.59 -5.50 -18.42
CA GLY A 169 2.11 -5.38 -17.05
C GLY A 169 3.64 -5.36 -16.94
N CYS A 170 4.36 -5.33 -18.07
CA CYS A 170 5.82 -5.32 -18.12
C CYS A 170 6.33 -4.02 -18.75
N MET A 171 7.45 -3.52 -18.22
CA MET A 171 8.21 -2.42 -18.79
C MET A 171 9.54 -2.95 -19.32
N ALA A 172 9.87 -2.61 -20.57
CA ALA A 172 11.20 -2.88 -21.12
C ALA A 172 12.24 -2.01 -20.42
N VAL A 173 13.39 -2.59 -20.07
CA VAL A 173 14.51 -1.81 -19.52
C VAL A 173 15.15 -0.99 -20.63
N PRO A 174 15.14 0.37 -20.59
CA PRO A 174 15.73 1.19 -21.63
C PRO A 174 17.23 0.95 -21.77
N GLN A 175 17.75 1.05 -23.00
CA GLN A 175 19.15 0.72 -23.33
C GLN A 175 20.02 1.95 -23.65
N ALA A 176 19.43 3.15 -23.75
CA ALA A 176 20.18 4.37 -24.00
C ALA A 176 20.96 4.81 -22.75
N PRO A 177 21.99 5.69 -22.89
CA PRO A 177 22.80 6.15 -21.76
C PRO A 177 21.98 6.76 -20.61
N GLY A 178 22.47 6.63 -19.38
CA GLY A 178 21.77 7.04 -18.16
C GLY A 178 20.61 6.10 -17.84
N LEU A 179 19.43 6.65 -17.53
CA LEU A 179 18.20 5.88 -17.38
C LEU A 179 17.58 5.49 -18.75
N GLY A 180 18.13 5.98 -19.84
CA GLY A 180 17.66 5.69 -21.19
C GLY A 180 16.31 6.31 -21.52
N VAL A 181 15.95 7.41 -20.87
CA VAL A 181 14.67 8.12 -21.08
C VAL A 181 14.90 9.61 -21.38
N GLU A 182 13.93 10.22 -22.04
CA GLU A 182 13.91 11.65 -22.33
C GLU A 182 12.86 12.34 -21.46
N LEU A 183 13.28 13.43 -20.79
CA LEU A 183 12.40 14.21 -19.92
C LEU A 183 11.44 15.06 -20.74
N ASP A 184 10.19 15.12 -20.30
CA ASP A 184 9.21 16.10 -20.76
C ASP A 184 9.36 17.40 -19.95
N TRP A 185 10.19 18.30 -20.46
CA TRP A 185 10.47 19.57 -19.78
C TRP A 185 9.27 20.50 -19.73
N GLU A 186 8.36 20.43 -20.72
CA GLU A 186 7.13 21.23 -20.71
C GLU A 186 6.22 20.79 -19.55
N ALA A 187 6.02 19.48 -19.41
CA ALA A 187 5.26 18.94 -18.26
C ALA A 187 5.94 19.24 -16.92
N ILE A 188 7.27 19.09 -16.83
CA ILE A 188 8.03 19.39 -15.59
C ILE A 188 7.84 20.86 -15.20
N ASP A 189 7.95 21.79 -16.13
CA ASP A 189 7.75 23.21 -15.86
C ASP A 189 6.29 23.52 -15.48
N GLY A 190 5.32 22.83 -16.11
CA GLY A 190 3.90 22.96 -15.80
C GLY A 190 3.54 22.48 -14.39
N PHE A 191 4.27 21.50 -13.84
CA PHE A 191 4.08 21.00 -12.47
C PHE A 191 4.98 21.69 -11.44
N ARG A 192 5.82 22.63 -11.87
CA ARG A 192 6.72 23.36 -10.96
C ARG A 192 5.89 24.24 -10.02
N VAL A 193 6.14 24.10 -8.73
CA VAL A 193 5.57 24.96 -7.70
C VAL A 193 6.62 25.95 -7.19
N ASP A 194 6.16 27.06 -6.62
CA ASP A 194 7.05 28.00 -5.93
C ASP A 194 7.81 27.25 -4.81
N PRO A 195 9.13 27.49 -4.62
CA PRO A 195 9.89 26.87 -3.53
C PRO A 195 9.29 27.12 -2.15
N ASP A 196 8.60 28.26 -1.96
CA ASP A 196 7.94 28.61 -0.71
C ASP A 196 6.48 28.11 -0.62
N PHE A 197 6.01 27.41 -1.63
CA PHE A 197 4.66 26.86 -1.65
C PHE A 197 4.44 25.90 -0.48
N LYS A 198 3.48 26.24 0.35
CA LYS A 198 2.99 25.35 1.40
C LYS A 198 1.62 24.83 0.99
N LYS A 199 1.53 23.52 0.86
CA LYS A 199 0.24 22.88 0.60
C LYS A 199 -0.73 23.26 1.73
N PRO A 200 -1.86 23.92 1.42
CA PRO A 200 -2.85 24.24 2.46
C PRO A 200 -3.41 22.96 3.07
N PRO A 201 -3.73 22.97 4.38
CA PRO A 201 -4.43 21.85 4.99
C PRO A 201 -5.79 21.69 4.28
N VAL A 202 -6.07 20.48 3.83
CA VAL A 202 -7.38 20.14 3.25
C VAL A 202 -8.29 19.67 4.38
N ARG A 203 -9.36 20.42 4.65
CA ARG A 203 -10.40 19.96 5.57
C ARG A 203 -11.15 18.80 4.95
N GLN A 204 -11.49 17.83 5.76
CA GLN A 204 -12.18 16.61 5.32
C GLN A 204 -13.16 16.18 6.41
N ILE A 205 -14.29 15.64 6.00
CA ILE A 205 -15.19 14.92 6.89
C ILE A 205 -15.08 13.44 6.52
N HIS A 206 -14.57 12.65 7.44
CA HIS A 206 -14.50 11.20 7.30
C HIS A 206 -15.68 10.61 8.08
N ALA A 207 -16.65 10.01 7.39
CA ALA A 207 -17.81 9.37 7.97
C ALA A 207 -17.66 7.86 7.88
N ILE A 208 -17.52 7.18 9.02
CA ILE A 208 -17.57 5.72 9.09
C ILE A 208 -19.04 5.34 9.21
N GLN A 209 -19.52 4.61 8.22
CA GLN A 209 -20.86 4.02 8.19
C GLN A 209 -20.81 2.63 8.82
N TRP A 210 -21.55 2.44 9.90
CA TRP A 210 -21.62 1.16 10.59
C TRP A 210 -22.74 0.26 10.03
N PRO A 211 -22.60 -1.07 10.11
CA PRO A 211 -23.63 -1.99 9.61
C PRO A 211 -25.01 -1.83 10.26
N ASP A 212 -25.07 -1.24 11.45
CA ASP A 212 -26.29 -0.95 12.19
C ASP A 212 -26.94 0.41 11.85
N GLY A 213 -26.38 1.13 10.85
CA GLY A 213 -26.86 2.42 10.38
C GLY A 213 -26.35 3.64 11.18
N ARG A 214 -25.52 3.43 12.21
CA ARG A 214 -24.83 4.53 12.89
C ARG A 214 -23.75 5.14 12.01
N GLU A 215 -23.43 6.41 12.26
CA GLU A 215 -22.30 7.10 11.66
C GLU A 215 -21.37 7.63 12.75
N THR A 216 -20.07 7.58 12.48
CA THR A 216 -19.06 8.23 13.32
C THR A 216 -18.19 9.13 12.46
N PHE A 217 -18.03 10.40 12.89
CA PHE A 217 -17.37 11.43 12.10
C PHE A 217 -16.01 11.79 12.68
N TYR A 218 -15.06 12.02 11.77
CA TYR A 218 -13.71 12.45 12.07
C TYR A 218 -13.28 13.57 11.11
N PRO A 219 -12.55 14.59 11.59
CA PRO A 219 -12.05 15.69 10.73
C PRO A 219 -10.82 15.30 9.90
N SER A 220 -10.35 14.06 10.02
CA SER A 220 -9.18 13.53 9.34
C SER A 220 -9.10 12.02 9.56
N GLY A 221 -8.01 11.37 9.15
CA GLY A 221 -7.75 9.95 9.38
C GLY A 221 -7.48 9.52 10.83
N SER A 222 -7.81 10.32 11.84
CA SER A 222 -7.56 10.03 13.28
C SER A 222 -8.29 8.78 13.80
N TYR A 223 -9.33 8.30 13.14
CA TYR A 223 -9.98 7.01 13.42
C TYR A 223 -9.01 5.82 13.43
N ARG A 224 -7.86 5.93 12.76
CA ARG A 224 -6.81 4.92 12.85
C ARG A 224 -6.25 4.80 14.26
N GLY A 225 -6.03 5.92 14.94
CA GLY A 225 -5.61 5.94 16.35
C GLY A 225 -6.64 5.26 17.24
N ASP A 226 -7.91 5.62 17.09
CA ASP A 226 -9.01 5.04 17.88
C ASP A 226 -9.14 3.52 17.65
N PHE A 227 -8.89 3.03 16.44
CA PHE A 227 -8.84 1.61 16.15
C PHE A 227 -7.66 0.92 16.86
N LEU A 228 -6.46 1.48 16.77
CA LEU A 228 -5.25 0.93 17.41
C LEU A 228 -5.34 0.96 18.94
N ASP A 229 -6.03 1.96 19.49
CA ASP A 229 -6.30 2.09 20.93
C ASP A 229 -7.45 1.17 21.43
N GLY A 230 -8.07 0.39 20.55
CA GLY A 230 -9.19 -0.49 20.89
C GLY A 230 -10.52 0.23 21.16
N LYS A 231 -10.62 1.53 20.87
CA LYS A 231 -11.86 2.32 21.03
C LYS A 231 -12.88 2.07 19.91
N MET A 232 -12.43 1.48 18.82
CA MET A 232 -13.21 1.22 17.62
C MET A 232 -12.96 -0.22 17.15
N THR A 233 -14.01 -0.94 16.80
CA THR A 233 -13.89 -2.22 16.10
C THR A 233 -13.72 -1.99 14.59
N GLY A 234 -13.37 -3.04 13.84
CA GLY A 234 -13.18 -2.94 12.40
C GLY A 234 -13.34 -4.29 11.68
N PHE A 235 -13.12 -4.28 10.38
CA PHE A 235 -13.28 -5.45 9.49
C PHE A 235 -14.66 -6.10 9.56
N LEU A 236 -15.70 -5.28 9.81
CA LEU A 236 -17.07 -5.74 9.88
C LEU A 236 -17.69 -5.81 8.47
N PRO A 237 -18.48 -6.85 8.18
CA PRO A 237 -19.31 -6.85 6.96
C PRO A 237 -20.23 -5.63 6.92
N GLY A 238 -20.26 -4.93 5.78
CA GLY A 238 -21.08 -3.74 5.58
C GLY A 238 -20.53 -2.43 6.17
N ILE A 239 -19.36 -2.45 6.82
CA ILE A 239 -18.70 -1.21 7.23
C ILE A 239 -18.13 -0.47 5.99
N SER A 240 -18.27 0.86 5.96
CA SER A 240 -17.69 1.68 4.90
C SER A 240 -17.21 3.03 5.42
N LEU A 241 -16.32 3.67 4.64
CA LEU A 241 -15.82 5.01 4.89
C LEU A 241 -16.23 5.90 3.72
N ASP A 242 -16.94 6.99 4.03
CA ASP A 242 -17.17 8.11 3.13
C ASP A 242 -16.21 9.26 3.47
N VAL A 243 -15.52 9.78 2.46
CA VAL A 243 -14.56 10.89 2.62
C VAL A 243 -15.06 12.08 1.80
N ARG A 244 -15.53 13.12 2.49
CA ARG A 244 -15.98 14.36 1.89
C ARG A 244 -14.87 15.38 1.99
N LEU A 245 -14.37 15.80 0.85
CA LEU A 245 -13.35 16.85 0.76
C LEU A 245 -14.01 18.20 0.82
N ASP A 246 -13.31 19.18 1.40
CA ASP A 246 -13.70 20.58 1.35
C ASP A 246 -13.80 21.05 -0.11
N ASP A 247 -15.00 21.38 -0.54
CA ASP A 247 -15.31 21.88 -1.88
C ASP A 247 -15.44 23.42 -1.92
N GLY A 248 -15.19 24.09 -0.79
CA GLY A 248 -15.33 25.54 -0.61
C GLY A 248 -16.77 26.04 -0.51
N SER A 249 -17.73 25.13 -0.31
CA SER A 249 -19.15 25.51 -0.20
C SER A 249 -19.55 25.89 1.24
N ASP A 250 -20.51 26.83 1.35
CA ASP A 250 -21.14 27.15 2.64
C ASP A 250 -21.81 25.93 3.29
N ALA A 251 -22.20 24.93 2.50
CA ALA A 251 -22.78 23.69 3.00
C ALA A 251 -21.74 22.84 3.73
N PHE A 252 -20.54 22.71 3.13
CA PHE A 252 -19.43 22.01 3.77
C PHE A 252 -18.99 22.73 5.05
N ASP A 253 -18.88 24.07 5.01
CA ASP A 253 -18.48 24.86 6.17
C ASP A 253 -19.45 24.69 7.36
N ARG A 254 -20.74 24.70 7.10
CA ARG A 254 -21.75 24.44 8.14
C ARG A 254 -21.65 23.04 8.70
N GLU A 255 -21.61 22.03 7.84
CA GLU A 255 -21.51 20.64 8.29
C GLU A 255 -20.23 20.40 9.09
N TYR A 256 -19.08 20.93 8.63
CA TYR A 256 -17.80 20.79 9.32
C TYR A 256 -17.82 21.47 10.69
N GLY A 257 -18.33 22.70 10.78
CA GLY A 257 -18.44 23.44 12.04
C GLY A 257 -19.40 22.80 13.05
N GLU A 258 -20.53 22.25 12.59
CA GLU A 258 -21.49 21.53 13.45
C GLU A 258 -20.89 20.24 14.03
N ARG A 259 -20.08 19.53 13.25
CA ARG A 259 -19.49 18.25 13.68
C ARG A 259 -18.22 18.42 14.51
N PHE A 260 -17.47 19.49 14.30
CA PHE A 260 -16.16 19.70 14.93
C PHE A 260 -16.03 21.11 15.54
N PRO A 261 -16.89 21.47 16.50
CA PRO A 261 -16.99 22.85 17.01
C PRO A 261 -15.75 23.38 17.74
N GLU A 262 -14.85 22.50 18.17
CA GLU A 262 -13.67 22.90 18.96
C GLU A 262 -12.39 23.09 18.11
N ARG A 263 -12.50 23.00 16.78
CA ARG A 263 -11.35 23.17 15.88
C ARG A 263 -11.50 24.45 15.08
N GLU A 264 -11.03 25.56 15.65
CA GLU A 264 -10.71 26.74 14.85
C GLU A 264 -9.58 26.40 13.87
N VAL A 265 -9.73 26.85 12.62
CA VAL A 265 -8.83 26.62 11.47
C VAL A 265 -7.54 27.39 11.63
#